data_406fc0467efbc01dfdba9769199adfc0
#
_entry.id   406fc0467efbc01dfdba9769199adfc0
#
_cell.length_a   1.000
_cell.length_b   1.000
_cell.length_c   1.000
_cell.angle_alpha   90.00
_cell.angle_beta   90.00
_cell.angle_gamma   90.00
#
_symmetry.space_group_name_H-M   'P 1'
#
loop_
_entity.id
_entity.type
_entity.pdbx_description
1 polymer ?
#
loop_
_entity_poly.entity_id
_entity_poly.type
_entity_poly.pdbx_seq_one_letter_code
_entity_poly.pdbx_strand_id
1 'polypeptide(L)'
;SQVIRLVRDAAATKAPLAKTADRVSGIFVPTVICIAAATFVIWLLLGQTFTFALARGISVLVISCPCALGLATPVAIMVGSGVGAKNGILFKTAASLETTGYTDAVLLDKTGTVTTGEPNVVKIFGTRNVPEKFLLSMAAGLELRSEHPLARAILQRAEKDHLSYATVTDFEAVPGKGLRGKVAGKVIAGGNADFIRETCALPDDLQQAGDEMSADGITPLYFSLAGKAAGVIGVSDVVKESSAAAIAQMQTLGLQVVMLTGDNAATARHIGATVGLDADHVIAGVLPAGKEAEVRALQKQGRVAMVGDGINDAPALTRAETGIAIGAGADVALDAADVVLVRSDLADVPAAVRLSRAVVRNIHQNLFWAFFYNAICIPLAAGVFTGFGITLNPMIASAAMSLSSVCVVTNALRLNTFDPRSAAHDAPPKRRAPVRASAPEIPCPTGSCPVQPAPENKTTQTEGTAMKKTIHIEGMMCGHCEAAVKKALEALDGVQSAEVSHEKGIAVVSLTHDVADADLKTAVEARDYTVTGIDA
;
A
#
# COMPACT_ATOMS: atom_id res chain seq x y z
N SER A 1 3.77 6.61 27.10
CA SER A 1 2.80 5.88 26.27
C SER A 1 3.42 5.57 24.91
N GLN A 2 2.95 4.54 24.25
CA GLN A 2 3.42 4.08 22.93
C GLN A 2 3.29 5.18 21.87
N VAL A 3 2.21 5.98 21.91
CA VAL A 3 1.98 7.13 21.03
C VAL A 3 3.08 8.18 21.12
N ILE A 4 3.51 8.55 22.33
CA ILE A 4 4.60 9.54 22.54
C ILE A 4 5.91 9.02 21.95
N ARG A 5 6.19 7.72 22.09
CA ARG A 5 7.35 7.08 21.51
C ARG A 5 7.32 7.15 19.97
N LEU A 6 6.22 6.74 19.33
CA LEU A 6 6.07 6.80 17.87
C LEU A 6 6.25 8.21 17.31
N VAL A 7 5.64 9.23 17.94
CA VAL A 7 5.81 10.64 17.51
C VAL A 7 7.26 11.10 17.63
N ARG A 8 7.96 10.70 18.70
CA ARG A 8 9.36 11.04 18.90
C ARG A 8 10.28 10.31 17.91
N ASP A 9 10.02 9.04 17.65
CA ASP A 9 10.79 8.23 16.72
C ASP A 9 10.59 8.74 15.26
N ALA A 10 9.36 9.13 14.89
CA ALA A 10 9.08 9.80 13.62
C ALA A 10 9.88 11.10 13.45
N ALA A 11 9.95 11.93 14.50
CA ALA A 11 10.73 13.16 14.47
C ALA A 11 12.26 12.93 14.42
N ALA A 12 12.74 11.79 14.91
CA ALA A 12 14.16 11.44 14.92
C ALA A 12 14.66 10.85 13.60
N THR A 13 13.78 10.37 12.72
CA THR A 13 14.14 9.80 11.42
C THR A 13 14.31 10.89 10.35
N LYS A 14 15.25 10.69 9.41
CA LYS A 14 15.44 11.64 8.30
C LYS A 14 14.52 11.31 7.13
N ALA A 15 13.65 12.24 6.79
CA ALA A 15 12.82 12.19 5.58
C ALA A 15 13.67 12.24 4.29
N PRO A 16 13.22 11.66 3.17
CA PRO A 16 13.88 11.76 1.86
C PRO A 16 14.15 13.21 1.42
N LEU A 17 13.22 14.14 1.64
CA LEU A 17 13.41 15.57 1.38
C LEU A 17 14.53 16.17 2.22
N ALA A 18 14.71 15.75 3.47
CA ALA A 18 15.81 16.19 4.31
C ALA A 18 17.17 15.76 3.73
N LYS A 19 17.28 14.52 3.24
CA LYS A 19 18.49 14.03 2.55
C LYS A 19 18.81 14.84 1.29
N THR A 20 17.78 15.25 0.55
CA THR A 20 17.94 16.12 -0.63
C THR A 20 18.42 17.52 -0.22
N ALA A 21 17.85 18.10 0.84
CA ALA A 21 18.29 19.38 1.38
C ALA A 21 19.75 19.32 1.87
N ASP A 22 20.16 18.24 2.55
CA ASP A 22 21.55 18.02 2.99
C ASP A 22 22.50 17.97 1.79
N ARG A 23 22.13 17.30 0.69
CA ARG A 23 22.94 17.25 -0.55
C ARG A 23 23.10 18.62 -1.20
N VAL A 24 22.00 19.39 -1.27
CA VAL A 24 22.03 20.75 -1.80
C VAL A 24 22.92 21.63 -0.93
N SER A 25 22.84 21.53 0.40
CA SER A 25 23.72 22.27 1.33
C SER A 25 25.19 21.92 1.12
N GLY A 26 25.51 20.66 0.81
CA GLY A 26 26.87 20.19 0.53
C GLY A 26 27.51 20.87 -0.72
N ILE A 27 26.70 21.31 -1.69
CA ILE A 27 27.14 22.07 -2.86
C ILE A 27 27.11 23.57 -2.57
N PHE A 28 26.07 24.03 -1.89
CA PHE A 28 25.84 25.46 -1.61
C PHE A 28 26.95 26.06 -0.76
N VAL A 29 27.39 25.39 0.30
CA VAL A 29 28.42 25.94 1.21
C VAL A 29 29.77 26.19 0.53
N PRO A 30 30.38 25.25 -0.21
CA PRO A 30 31.60 25.53 -0.97
C PRO A 30 31.41 26.65 -2.01
N THR A 31 30.29 26.72 -2.69
CA THR A 31 29.98 27.76 -3.67
C THR A 31 29.97 29.15 -3.02
N VAL A 32 29.35 29.26 -1.86
CA VAL A 32 29.32 30.53 -1.10
C VAL A 32 30.72 30.97 -0.64
N ILE A 33 31.54 30.01 -0.18
CA ILE A 33 32.93 30.30 0.19
C ILE A 33 33.70 30.88 -1.00
N CYS A 34 33.54 30.29 -2.19
CA CYS A 34 34.15 30.83 -3.42
C CYS A 34 33.62 32.22 -3.77
N ILE A 35 32.32 32.48 -3.64
CA ILE A 35 31.72 33.80 -3.87
C ILE A 35 32.27 34.83 -2.88
N ALA A 36 32.39 34.47 -1.60
CA ALA A 36 32.94 35.36 -0.58
C ALA A 36 34.41 35.73 -0.84
N ALA A 37 35.22 34.72 -1.19
CA ALA A 37 36.63 34.92 -1.55
C ALA A 37 36.77 35.79 -2.83
N ALA A 38 35.95 35.49 -3.86
CA ALA A 38 35.92 36.31 -5.07
C ALA A 38 35.49 37.77 -4.78
N THR A 39 34.45 37.96 -3.95
CA THR A 39 34.00 39.28 -3.52
C THR A 39 35.12 40.06 -2.84
N PHE A 40 35.83 39.44 -1.92
CA PHE A 40 36.95 40.03 -1.22
C PHE A 40 38.05 40.48 -2.21
N VAL A 41 38.47 39.59 -3.11
CA VAL A 41 39.53 39.87 -4.10
C VAL A 41 39.09 40.98 -5.07
N ILE A 42 37.86 40.93 -5.59
CA ILE A 42 37.33 41.93 -6.53
C ILE A 42 37.36 43.33 -5.91
N TRP A 43 36.91 43.49 -4.67
CA TRP A 43 36.92 44.80 -4.01
C TRP A 43 38.33 45.33 -3.73
N LEU A 44 39.31 44.45 -3.45
CA LEU A 44 40.72 44.87 -3.37
C LEU A 44 41.25 45.33 -4.71
N LEU A 45 40.94 44.61 -5.80
CA LEU A 45 41.36 44.99 -7.16
C LEU A 45 40.70 46.30 -7.63
N LEU A 46 39.50 46.60 -7.15
CA LEU A 46 38.83 47.89 -7.40
C LEU A 46 39.36 49.05 -6.54
N GLY A 47 40.43 48.81 -5.77
CA GLY A 47 41.12 49.89 -5.00
C GLY A 47 40.41 50.23 -3.68
N GLN A 48 39.49 49.42 -3.19
CA GLN A 48 38.86 49.65 -1.90
C GLN A 48 39.79 49.23 -0.74
N THR A 49 39.53 49.76 0.44
CA THR A 49 40.31 49.41 1.63
C THR A 49 40.17 47.96 2.01
N PHE A 50 41.21 47.34 2.60
CA PHE A 50 41.19 45.98 3.12
C PHE A 50 40.00 45.71 4.04
N THR A 51 39.71 46.66 4.95
CA THR A 51 38.58 46.58 5.89
C THR A 51 37.24 46.52 5.15
N PHE A 52 37.07 47.31 4.08
CA PHE A 52 35.83 47.29 3.28
C PHE A 52 35.70 45.97 2.53
N ALA A 53 36.72 45.51 1.85
CA ALA A 53 36.73 44.26 1.12
C ALA A 53 36.45 43.06 2.04
N LEU A 54 37.11 43.03 3.21
CA LEU A 54 36.91 41.99 4.22
C LEU A 54 35.48 42.01 4.78
N ALA A 55 34.91 43.17 5.07
CA ALA A 55 33.53 43.29 5.55
C ALA A 55 32.51 42.76 4.53
N ARG A 56 32.74 42.97 3.21
CA ARG A 56 31.89 42.41 2.15
C ARG A 56 31.99 40.87 2.08
N GLY A 57 33.21 40.31 2.09
CA GLY A 57 33.42 38.87 2.11
C GLY A 57 32.78 38.20 3.33
N ILE A 58 32.96 38.76 4.53
CA ILE A 58 32.32 38.27 5.77
C ILE A 58 30.80 38.40 5.67
N SER A 59 30.26 39.51 5.14
CA SER A 59 28.81 39.68 4.97
C SER A 59 28.20 38.60 4.08
N VAL A 60 28.90 38.21 2.99
CA VAL A 60 28.46 37.09 2.13
C VAL A 60 28.44 35.79 2.90
N LEU A 61 29.46 35.46 3.68
CA LEU A 61 29.52 34.23 4.49
C LEU A 61 28.41 34.20 5.55
N VAL A 62 28.20 35.32 6.24
CA VAL A 62 27.19 35.42 7.31
C VAL A 62 25.79 35.25 6.74
N ILE A 63 25.42 35.98 5.67
CA ILE A 63 24.06 35.93 5.11
C ILE A 63 23.70 34.57 4.48
N SER A 64 24.73 33.83 4.07
CA SER A 64 24.57 32.57 3.36
C SER A 64 24.47 31.36 4.29
N CYS A 65 24.38 31.55 5.61
CA CYS A 65 24.17 30.42 6.52
C CYS A 65 22.89 29.66 6.16
N PRO A 66 22.95 28.35 5.91
CA PRO A 66 21.77 27.53 5.60
C PRO A 66 20.92 27.16 6.83
N CYS A 67 20.91 28.02 7.88
CA CYS A 67 20.26 27.74 9.16
C CYS A 67 18.77 27.45 9.00
N ALA A 68 18.06 28.26 8.20
CA ALA A 68 16.64 28.05 7.88
C ALA A 68 16.39 26.75 7.09
N LEU A 69 17.32 26.38 6.21
CA LEU A 69 17.24 25.14 5.41
C LEU A 69 17.29 23.89 6.31
N GLY A 70 18.19 23.89 7.31
CA GLY A 70 18.31 22.78 8.27
C GLY A 70 17.09 22.61 9.16
N LEU A 71 16.30 23.67 9.41
CA LEU A 71 15.07 23.63 10.22
C LEU A 71 13.80 23.37 9.40
N ALA A 72 13.82 23.62 8.08
CA ALA A 72 12.65 23.60 7.22
C ALA A 72 11.87 22.27 7.24
N THR A 73 12.59 21.16 7.14
CA THR A 73 12.00 19.82 7.13
C THR A 73 11.68 19.28 8.53
N PRO A 74 12.62 19.29 9.51
CA PRO A 74 12.35 18.69 10.82
C PRO A 74 11.18 19.33 11.57
N VAL A 75 11.08 20.67 11.52
CA VAL A 75 10.00 21.39 12.25
C VAL A 75 8.64 21.08 11.62
N ALA A 76 8.52 21.06 10.28
CA ALA A 76 7.27 20.72 9.61
C ALA A 76 6.84 19.27 9.89
N ILE A 77 7.79 18.33 9.90
CA ILE A 77 7.50 16.92 10.25
C ILE A 77 7.06 16.79 11.70
N MET A 78 7.75 17.43 12.63
CA MET A 78 7.41 17.39 14.05
C MET A 78 6.00 17.93 14.30
N VAL A 79 5.66 19.07 13.72
CA VAL A 79 4.32 19.66 13.85
C VAL A 79 3.28 18.78 13.15
N GLY A 80 3.57 18.31 11.93
CA GLY A 80 2.67 17.44 11.17
C GLY A 80 2.39 16.11 11.87
N SER A 81 3.42 15.44 12.39
CA SER A 81 3.25 14.21 13.18
C SER A 81 2.45 14.48 14.46
N GLY A 82 2.64 15.64 15.09
CA GLY A 82 1.85 16.04 16.25
C GLY A 82 0.37 16.26 15.92
N VAL A 83 0.06 16.88 14.78
CA VAL A 83 -1.31 17.05 14.27
C VAL A 83 -1.91 15.68 13.93
N GLY A 84 -1.15 14.79 13.28
CA GLY A 84 -1.57 13.42 13.00
C GLY A 84 -1.95 12.68 14.28
N ALA A 85 -1.08 12.67 15.28
CA ALA A 85 -1.30 11.99 16.54
C ALA A 85 -2.55 12.50 17.29
N LYS A 86 -2.81 13.81 17.29
CA LYS A 86 -4.04 14.40 17.84
C LYS A 86 -5.30 13.90 17.14
N ASN A 87 -5.19 13.56 15.86
CA ASN A 87 -6.28 13.07 15.04
C ASN A 87 -6.36 11.53 14.97
N GLY A 88 -5.50 10.81 15.73
CA GLY A 88 -5.46 9.35 15.72
C GLY A 88 -4.72 8.75 14.52
N ILE A 89 -3.90 9.54 13.81
CA ILE A 89 -3.08 9.15 12.68
C ILE A 89 -1.63 9.14 13.13
N LEU A 90 -1.02 7.96 13.24
CA LEU A 90 0.35 7.81 13.74
C LEU A 90 1.29 7.42 12.60
N PHE A 91 2.20 8.31 12.23
CA PHE A 91 3.29 8.03 11.29
C PHE A 91 4.48 7.49 12.07
N LYS A 92 5.02 6.34 11.68
CA LYS A 92 6.17 5.74 12.36
C LYS A 92 7.48 6.46 12.07
N THR A 93 7.62 6.99 10.86
CA THR A 93 8.84 7.66 10.40
C THR A 93 8.52 8.95 9.68
N ALA A 94 9.52 9.84 9.58
CA ALA A 94 9.42 11.03 8.73
C ALA A 94 9.26 10.66 7.24
N ALA A 95 9.84 9.54 6.83
CA ALA A 95 9.69 9.02 5.47
C ALA A 95 8.25 8.58 5.21
N SER A 96 7.62 7.86 6.14
CA SER A 96 6.22 7.42 6.03
C SER A 96 5.27 8.61 5.88
N LEU A 97 5.50 9.68 6.67
CA LEU A 97 4.73 10.91 6.56
C LEU A 97 4.90 11.57 5.18
N GLU A 98 6.10 11.55 4.62
CA GLU A 98 6.37 12.12 3.30
C GLU A 98 5.79 11.24 2.18
N THR A 99 6.02 9.91 2.22
CA THR A 99 5.62 8.98 1.14
C THR A 99 4.11 8.87 1.01
N THR A 100 3.36 8.90 2.11
CA THR A 100 1.89 8.89 2.11
C THR A 100 1.30 10.01 1.23
N GLY A 101 1.92 11.19 1.20
CA GLY A 101 1.47 12.32 0.38
C GLY A 101 1.63 12.14 -1.12
N TYR A 102 2.53 11.26 -1.50
CA TYR A 102 2.83 10.95 -2.91
C TYR A 102 2.11 9.71 -3.43
N THR A 103 1.23 9.09 -2.65
CA THR A 103 0.42 7.94 -3.06
C THR A 103 -0.40 8.27 -4.30
N ASP A 104 -0.38 7.35 -5.28
CA ASP A 104 -1.12 7.43 -6.54
C ASP A 104 -2.32 6.46 -6.51
N ALA A 105 -2.16 5.27 -5.91
CA ALA A 105 -3.20 4.26 -5.77
C ALA A 105 -3.29 3.73 -4.34
N VAL A 106 -4.50 3.39 -3.91
CA VAL A 106 -4.79 2.80 -2.59
C VAL A 106 -5.44 1.44 -2.80
N LEU A 107 -4.79 0.40 -2.29
CA LEU A 107 -5.37 -0.93 -2.16
C LEU A 107 -6.04 -1.05 -0.80
N LEU A 108 -7.31 -1.40 -0.80
CA LEU A 108 -8.08 -1.63 0.41
C LEU A 108 -8.33 -3.13 0.58
N ASP A 109 -7.91 -3.71 1.69
CA ASP A 109 -8.49 -5.01 2.05
C ASP A 109 -9.98 -4.85 2.33
N LYS A 110 -10.78 -5.87 2.04
CA LYS A 110 -12.21 -5.84 2.32
C LYS A 110 -12.46 -6.00 3.82
N THR A 111 -11.99 -7.10 4.40
CA THR A 111 -12.37 -7.57 5.74
C THR A 111 -11.71 -6.72 6.83
N GLY A 112 -12.51 -6.21 7.79
CA GLY A 112 -11.98 -5.36 8.87
C GLY A 112 -11.59 -3.95 8.42
N THR A 113 -11.46 -3.69 7.12
CA THR A 113 -11.06 -2.39 6.54
C THR A 113 -12.25 -1.67 5.92
N VAL A 114 -12.80 -2.18 4.81
CA VAL A 114 -14.03 -1.67 4.17
C VAL A 114 -15.26 -2.10 4.94
N THR A 115 -15.21 -3.31 5.51
CA THR A 115 -16.25 -3.91 6.33
C THR A 115 -15.85 -3.91 7.80
N THR A 116 -16.79 -4.25 8.69
CA THR A 116 -16.54 -4.28 10.13
C THR A 116 -15.56 -5.40 10.55
N GLY A 117 -15.41 -6.44 9.72
CA GLY A 117 -14.66 -7.64 10.06
C GLY A 117 -15.42 -8.58 11.01
N GLU A 118 -16.64 -8.23 11.33
CA GLU A 118 -17.55 -9.03 12.15
C GLU A 118 -18.71 -9.53 11.28
N PRO A 119 -18.63 -10.77 10.76
CA PRO A 119 -19.71 -11.34 9.99
C PRO A 119 -20.97 -11.47 10.85
N ASN A 120 -22.13 -11.16 10.27
CA ASN A 120 -23.43 -11.26 10.92
C ASN A 120 -24.39 -12.13 10.10
N VAL A 121 -25.30 -12.84 10.77
CA VAL A 121 -26.41 -13.53 10.11
C VAL A 121 -27.44 -12.51 9.65
N VAL A 122 -27.62 -12.41 8.33
CA VAL A 122 -28.51 -11.41 7.69
C VAL A 122 -29.80 -12.03 7.17
N LYS A 123 -29.75 -13.29 6.70
CA LYS A 123 -30.93 -14.01 6.21
C LYS A 123 -30.91 -15.45 6.73
N ILE A 124 -32.09 -15.98 7.04
CA ILE A 124 -32.29 -17.39 7.40
C ILE A 124 -33.45 -17.90 6.56
N PHE A 125 -33.27 -19.03 5.90
CA PHE A 125 -34.33 -19.69 5.14
C PHE A 125 -34.37 -21.18 5.51
N GLY A 126 -35.40 -21.56 6.27
CA GLY A 126 -35.65 -22.94 6.65
C GLY A 126 -36.58 -23.63 5.65
N THR A 127 -36.47 -24.95 5.50
CA THR A 127 -37.43 -25.72 4.73
C THR A 127 -38.78 -25.77 5.45
N ARG A 128 -39.87 -26.15 4.73
CA ARG A 128 -41.24 -26.26 5.31
C ARG A 128 -41.33 -27.05 6.62
N ASN A 129 -40.42 -28.01 6.82
CA ASN A 129 -40.40 -28.89 7.99
C ASN A 129 -39.37 -28.46 9.06
N VAL A 130 -38.58 -27.40 8.82
CA VAL A 130 -37.54 -26.94 9.73
C VAL A 130 -37.70 -25.41 9.93
N PRO A 131 -38.32 -25.00 11.03
CA PRO A 131 -38.45 -23.58 11.36
C PRO A 131 -37.11 -22.91 11.51
N GLU A 132 -37.00 -21.62 11.14
CA GLU A 132 -35.76 -20.82 11.20
C GLU A 132 -35.08 -20.87 12.56
N LYS A 133 -35.84 -20.75 13.65
CA LYS A 133 -35.30 -20.83 15.02
C LYS A 133 -34.67 -22.19 15.33
N PHE A 134 -35.25 -23.28 14.83
CA PHE A 134 -34.70 -24.63 15.02
C PHE A 134 -33.45 -24.81 14.16
N LEU A 135 -33.47 -24.32 12.92
CA LEU A 135 -32.30 -24.30 12.04
C LEU A 135 -31.12 -23.55 12.69
N LEU A 136 -31.38 -22.35 13.22
CA LEU A 136 -30.36 -21.54 13.89
C LEU A 136 -29.82 -22.20 15.17
N SER A 137 -30.68 -22.80 15.99
CA SER A 137 -30.27 -23.53 17.19
C SER A 137 -29.41 -24.77 16.87
N MET A 138 -29.74 -25.47 15.80
CA MET A 138 -28.99 -26.63 15.30
C MET A 138 -27.64 -26.19 14.73
N ALA A 139 -27.64 -25.16 13.91
CA ALA A 139 -26.43 -24.55 13.34
C ALA A 139 -25.49 -24.05 14.44
N ALA A 140 -26.02 -23.34 15.43
CA ALA A 140 -25.22 -22.84 16.57
C ALA A 140 -24.62 -24.00 17.38
N GLY A 141 -25.36 -25.10 17.58
CA GLY A 141 -24.82 -26.28 18.23
C GLY A 141 -23.66 -26.93 17.45
N LEU A 142 -23.76 -26.96 16.12
CA LEU A 142 -22.70 -27.48 15.24
C LEU A 142 -21.47 -26.53 15.22
N GLU A 143 -21.68 -25.23 15.16
CA GLU A 143 -20.62 -24.20 15.07
C GLU A 143 -19.96 -23.91 16.43
N LEU A 144 -20.49 -24.38 17.55
CA LEU A 144 -19.97 -24.12 18.90
C LEU A 144 -18.50 -24.54 19.08
N ARG A 145 -18.04 -25.50 18.31
CA ARG A 145 -16.66 -26.02 18.34
C ARG A 145 -15.84 -25.60 17.14
N SER A 146 -16.39 -24.75 16.29
CA SER A 146 -15.71 -24.22 15.10
C SER A 146 -14.93 -22.96 15.46
N GLU A 147 -13.71 -22.86 14.97
CA GLU A 147 -12.88 -21.65 15.08
C GLU A 147 -13.08 -20.68 13.90
N HIS A 148 -13.98 -21.05 12.97
CA HIS A 148 -14.21 -20.25 11.77
C HIS A 148 -14.91 -18.91 12.10
N PRO A 149 -14.53 -17.77 11.48
CA PRO A 149 -15.16 -16.48 11.74
C PRO A 149 -16.69 -16.48 11.55
N LEU A 150 -17.21 -17.25 10.58
CA LEU A 150 -18.64 -17.38 10.31
C LEU A 150 -19.39 -18.07 11.45
N ALA A 151 -18.72 -18.94 12.23
CA ALA A 151 -19.30 -19.58 13.41
C ALA A 151 -19.73 -18.56 14.45
N ARG A 152 -18.90 -17.51 14.68
CA ARG A 152 -19.22 -16.44 15.63
C ARG A 152 -20.51 -15.73 15.26
N ALA A 153 -20.75 -15.46 13.97
CA ALA A 153 -21.98 -14.83 13.50
C ALA A 153 -23.24 -15.64 13.87
N ILE A 154 -23.16 -16.96 13.67
CA ILE A 154 -24.28 -17.87 13.98
C ILE A 154 -24.52 -17.94 15.50
N LEU A 155 -23.45 -18.03 16.29
CA LEU A 155 -23.53 -18.07 17.75
C LEU A 155 -24.08 -16.74 18.31
N GLN A 156 -23.57 -15.60 17.89
CA GLN A 156 -24.05 -14.28 18.31
C GLN A 156 -25.54 -14.08 17.95
N ARG A 157 -25.96 -14.53 16.78
CA ARG A 157 -27.36 -14.43 16.39
C ARG A 157 -28.25 -15.32 17.24
N ALA A 158 -27.82 -16.55 17.55
CA ALA A 158 -28.56 -17.47 18.42
C ALA A 158 -28.64 -16.94 19.86
N GLU A 159 -27.58 -16.32 20.38
CA GLU A 159 -27.57 -15.65 21.69
C GLU A 159 -28.54 -14.46 21.72
N LYS A 160 -28.51 -13.61 20.70
CA LYS A 160 -29.41 -12.45 20.56
C LYS A 160 -30.88 -12.86 20.53
N ASP A 161 -31.17 -14.00 19.86
CA ASP A 161 -32.53 -14.57 19.77
C ASP A 161 -32.89 -15.44 20.99
N HIS A 162 -31.98 -15.48 22.02
CA HIS A 162 -32.14 -16.28 23.26
C HIS A 162 -32.44 -17.75 23.01
N LEU A 163 -31.78 -18.36 22.01
CA LEU A 163 -31.97 -19.75 21.65
C LEU A 163 -31.03 -20.69 22.44
N SER A 164 -31.53 -21.84 22.86
CA SER A 164 -30.69 -22.92 23.38
C SER A 164 -29.96 -23.60 22.23
N TYR A 165 -28.70 -23.93 22.39
CA TYR A 165 -27.93 -24.65 21.39
C TYR A 165 -28.29 -26.15 21.40
N ALA A 166 -28.39 -26.77 20.23
CA ALA A 166 -28.55 -28.22 20.15
C ALA A 166 -27.26 -28.90 20.62
N THR A 167 -27.39 -29.95 21.44
CA THR A 167 -26.23 -30.73 21.88
C THR A 167 -25.71 -31.58 20.73
N VAL A 168 -24.50 -31.31 20.26
CA VAL A 168 -23.84 -32.02 19.15
C VAL A 168 -22.78 -32.97 19.69
N THR A 169 -22.87 -34.22 19.25
CA THR A 169 -21.87 -35.28 19.46
C THR A 169 -21.21 -35.65 18.13
N ASP A 170 -20.10 -36.40 18.19
CA ASP A 170 -19.36 -36.88 17.01
C ASP A 170 -19.01 -35.74 16.04
N PHE A 171 -18.53 -34.59 16.58
CA PHE A 171 -18.16 -33.42 15.81
C PHE A 171 -16.91 -33.69 14.97
N GLU A 172 -16.97 -33.33 13.69
CA GLU A 172 -15.89 -33.42 12.73
C GLU A 172 -15.85 -32.15 11.86
N ALA A 173 -14.69 -31.52 11.75
CA ALA A 173 -14.44 -30.43 10.82
C ALA A 173 -13.82 -30.99 9.53
N VAL A 174 -14.45 -30.71 8.38
CA VAL A 174 -13.95 -31.08 7.05
C VAL A 174 -13.30 -29.85 6.41
N PRO A 175 -11.96 -29.79 6.34
CA PRO A 175 -11.26 -28.60 5.88
C PRO A 175 -11.72 -28.13 4.49
N GLY A 176 -12.06 -26.83 4.37
CA GLY A 176 -12.50 -26.20 3.14
C GLY A 176 -13.91 -26.54 2.66
N LYS A 177 -14.64 -27.43 3.36
CA LYS A 177 -15.99 -27.87 2.97
C LYS A 177 -17.06 -27.50 4.01
N GLY A 178 -16.85 -27.86 5.27
CA GLY A 178 -17.87 -27.65 6.31
C GLY A 178 -17.66 -28.51 7.55
N LEU A 179 -18.75 -28.73 8.29
CA LEU A 179 -18.77 -29.41 9.59
C LEU A 179 -19.79 -30.56 9.56
N ARG A 180 -19.51 -31.62 10.30
CA ARG A 180 -20.44 -32.74 10.56
C ARG A 180 -20.57 -33.02 12.06
N GLY A 181 -21.71 -33.60 12.45
CA GLY A 181 -21.95 -34.04 13.80
C GLY A 181 -23.24 -34.80 13.92
N LYS A 182 -23.66 -35.09 15.17
CA LYS A 182 -24.95 -35.74 15.46
C LYS A 182 -25.74 -34.95 16.49
N VAL A 183 -27.03 -34.73 16.25
CA VAL A 183 -28.00 -34.15 17.20
C VAL A 183 -29.07 -35.19 17.47
N ALA A 184 -29.25 -35.58 18.73
CA ALA A 184 -30.20 -36.63 19.13
C ALA A 184 -30.06 -37.91 18.27
N GLY A 185 -28.83 -38.34 17.99
CA GLY A 185 -28.49 -39.50 17.17
C GLY A 185 -28.66 -39.32 15.66
N LYS A 186 -29.17 -38.20 15.17
CA LYS A 186 -29.32 -37.89 13.75
C LYS A 186 -28.10 -37.12 13.23
N VAL A 187 -27.59 -37.54 12.07
CA VAL A 187 -26.46 -36.85 11.42
C VAL A 187 -26.90 -35.47 10.97
N ILE A 188 -26.08 -34.47 11.30
CA ILE A 188 -26.17 -33.10 10.79
C ILE A 188 -24.90 -32.74 10.04
N ALA A 189 -25.03 -31.92 9.01
CA ALA A 189 -23.89 -31.29 8.33
C ALA A 189 -24.21 -29.84 8.02
N GLY A 190 -23.19 -29.00 8.05
CA GLY A 190 -23.26 -27.59 7.68
C GLY A 190 -22.05 -27.19 6.86
N GLY A 191 -22.23 -26.39 5.79
CA GLY A 191 -21.13 -25.97 4.93
C GLY A 191 -21.58 -25.38 3.60
N ASN A 192 -20.69 -25.42 2.60
CA ASN A 192 -21.01 -24.94 1.26
C ASN A 192 -21.97 -25.89 0.52
N ALA A 193 -22.56 -25.44 -0.61
CA ALA A 193 -23.53 -26.20 -1.38
C ALA A 193 -23.00 -27.57 -1.81
N ASP A 194 -21.73 -27.64 -2.27
CA ASP A 194 -21.15 -28.88 -2.78
C ASP A 194 -20.99 -29.92 -1.68
N PHE A 195 -20.59 -29.52 -0.49
CA PHE A 195 -20.50 -30.39 0.67
C PHE A 195 -21.87 -30.95 1.10
N ILE A 196 -22.92 -30.13 1.03
CA ILE A 196 -24.27 -30.61 1.36
C ILE A 196 -24.81 -31.53 0.27
N ARG A 197 -24.49 -31.32 -1.01
CA ARG A 197 -24.83 -32.22 -2.11
C ARG A 197 -24.20 -33.62 -1.98
N GLU A 198 -23.03 -33.73 -1.32
CA GLU A 198 -22.43 -35.03 -0.98
C GLU A 198 -23.27 -35.81 0.04
N THR A 199 -24.07 -35.13 0.85
CA THR A 199 -24.88 -35.72 1.93
C THR A 199 -26.36 -35.90 1.59
N CYS A 200 -26.94 -35.00 0.78
CA CYS A 200 -28.34 -35.06 0.38
C CYS A 200 -28.60 -34.25 -0.90
N ALA A 201 -29.74 -34.52 -1.56
CA ALA A 201 -30.22 -33.66 -2.64
C ALA A 201 -30.55 -32.25 -2.09
N LEU A 202 -30.09 -31.21 -2.77
CA LEU A 202 -30.43 -29.84 -2.45
C LEU A 202 -31.68 -29.43 -3.25
N PRO A 203 -32.82 -29.13 -2.58
CA PRO A 203 -34.04 -28.71 -3.25
C PRO A 203 -33.85 -27.37 -4.03
N ASP A 204 -34.61 -27.23 -5.12
CA ASP A 204 -34.49 -26.06 -6.02
C ASP A 204 -34.78 -24.73 -5.30
N ASP A 205 -35.72 -24.71 -4.35
CA ASP A 205 -36.06 -23.54 -3.55
C ASP A 205 -34.90 -23.08 -2.63
N LEU A 206 -34.18 -24.06 -2.04
CA LEU A 206 -32.97 -23.73 -1.25
C LEU A 206 -31.80 -23.32 -2.12
N GLN A 207 -31.63 -23.93 -3.29
CA GLN A 207 -30.61 -23.54 -4.25
C GLN A 207 -30.86 -22.10 -4.70
N GLN A 208 -32.09 -21.77 -5.11
CA GLN A 208 -32.46 -20.42 -5.52
C GLN A 208 -32.27 -19.41 -4.40
N ALA A 209 -32.68 -19.71 -3.16
CA ALA A 209 -32.46 -18.84 -2.02
C ALA A 209 -30.97 -18.55 -1.78
N GLY A 210 -30.10 -19.55 -1.92
CA GLY A 210 -28.66 -19.37 -1.79
C GLY A 210 -28.03 -18.61 -2.96
N ASP A 211 -28.52 -18.80 -4.18
CA ASP A 211 -28.08 -18.06 -5.37
C ASP A 211 -28.46 -16.57 -5.25
N GLU A 212 -29.69 -16.28 -4.78
CA GLU A 212 -30.13 -14.91 -4.47
C GLU A 212 -29.29 -14.28 -3.36
N MET A 213 -29.00 -15.01 -2.27
CA MET A 213 -28.09 -14.54 -1.22
C MET A 213 -26.70 -14.21 -1.79
N SER A 214 -26.16 -15.09 -2.63
CA SER A 214 -24.85 -14.90 -3.24
C SER A 214 -24.82 -13.68 -4.19
N ALA A 215 -25.91 -13.44 -4.92
CA ALA A 215 -26.07 -12.25 -5.77
C ALA A 215 -26.10 -10.95 -4.93
N ASP A 216 -26.67 -11.00 -3.72
CA ASP A 216 -26.70 -9.89 -2.75
C ASP A 216 -25.38 -9.77 -1.94
N GLY A 217 -24.33 -10.51 -2.27
CA GLY A 217 -23.05 -10.47 -1.55
C GLY A 217 -23.06 -11.17 -0.20
N ILE A 218 -24.05 -12.02 0.05
CA ILE A 218 -24.21 -12.79 1.28
C ILE A 218 -23.65 -14.20 1.06
N THR A 219 -22.85 -14.71 1.99
CA THR A 219 -22.32 -16.07 1.95
C THR A 219 -23.36 -17.07 2.46
N PRO A 220 -23.91 -17.96 1.59
CA PRO A 220 -24.88 -18.95 2.01
C PRO A 220 -24.17 -20.15 2.66
N LEU A 221 -24.58 -20.50 3.87
CA LEU A 221 -24.22 -21.72 4.58
C LEU A 221 -25.42 -22.65 4.60
N TYR A 222 -25.29 -23.82 3.95
CA TYR A 222 -26.35 -24.80 3.85
C TYR A 222 -26.23 -25.81 4.99
N PHE A 223 -27.38 -26.28 5.46
CA PHE A 223 -27.45 -27.25 6.54
C PHE A 223 -28.33 -28.46 6.15
N SER A 224 -27.92 -29.64 6.59
CA SER A 224 -28.70 -30.87 6.44
C SER A 224 -28.94 -31.53 7.78
N LEU A 225 -30.08 -32.25 7.90
CA LEU A 225 -30.48 -33.05 9.08
C LEU A 225 -31.01 -34.40 8.63
N ALA A 226 -30.43 -35.47 9.15
CA ALA A 226 -30.85 -36.85 8.86
C ALA A 226 -30.92 -37.17 7.35
N GLY A 227 -29.94 -36.70 6.56
CA GLY A 227 -29.86 -36.93 5.11
C GLY A 227 -30.88 -36.14 4.29
N LYS A 228 -31.47 -35.08 4.85
CA LYS A 228 -32.35 -34.13 4.15
C LYS A 228 -31.88 -32.72 4.34
N ALA A 229 -32.00 -31.87 3.31
CA ALA A 229 -31.69 -30.46 3.43
C ALA A 229 -32.63 -29.80 4.47
N ALA A 230 -32.03 -29.03 5.38
CA ALA A 230 -32.72 -28.36 6.49
C ALA A 230 -32.97 -26.88 6.23
N GLY A 231 -32.03 -26.21 5.57
CA GLY A 231 -32.14 -24.79 5.24
C GLY A 231 -30.82 -24.18 4.87
N VAL A 232 -30.82 -22.86 4.66
CA VAL A 232 -29.66 -22.03 4.36
C VAL A 232 -29.65 -20.83 5.30
N ILE A 233 -28.47 -20.51 5.84
CA ILE A 233 -28.20 -19.31 6.65
C ILE A 233 -27.24 -18.43 5.88
N GLY A 234 -27.66 -17.19 5.60
CA GLY A 234 -26.86 -16.17 4.93
C GLY A 234 -26.06 -15.35 5.94
N VAL A 235 -24.75 -15.37 5.80
CA VAL A 235 -23.82 -14.61 6.63
C VAL A 235 -23.10 -13.59 5.76
N SER A 236 -23.04 -12.35 6.20
CA SER A 236 -22.34 -11.27 5.50
C SER A 236 -21.56 -10.40 6.48
N ASP A 237 -20.41 -9.94 6.03
CA ASP A 237 -19.65 -8.91 6.72
C ASP A 237 -20.20 -7.53 6.31
N VAL A 238 -20.57 -6.73 7.29
CA VAL A 238 -21.29 -5.47 7.07
C VAL A 238 -20.31 -4.37 6.66
N VAL A 239 -20.61 -3.68 5.56
CA VAL A 239 -19.88 -2.48 5.12
C VAL A 239 -20.00 -1.40 6.20
N LYS A 240 -18.87 -0.77 6.59
CA LYS A 240 -18.89 0.36 7.54
C LYS A 240 -19.61 1.55 6.91
N GLU A 241 -20.40 2.27 7.68
CA GLU A 241 -21.17 3.45 7.21
C GLU A 241 -20.28 4.52 6.55
N SER A 242 -19.05 4.67 7.04
CA SER A 242 -18.09 5.65 6.52
C SER A 242 -17.38 5.21 5.24
N SER A 243 -17.42 3.92 4.84
CA SER A 243 -16.57 3.38 3.78
C SER A 243 -16.87 4.00 2.41
N ALA A 244 -18.12 4.11 2.02
CA ALA A 244 -18.49 4.71 0.73
C ALA A 244 -18.06 6.18 0.64
N ALA A 245 -18.28 6.96 1.71
CA ALA A 245 -17.86 8.35 1.77
C ALA A 245 -16.34 8.51 1.76
N ALA A 246 -15.61 7.63 2.46
CA ALA A 246 -14.15 7.63 2.48
C ALA A 246 -13.55 7.30 1.10
N ILE A 247 -14.11 6.31 0.39
CA ILE A 247 -13.69 5.94 -0.96
C ILE A 247 -13.93 7.10 -1.93
N ALA A 248 -15.10 7.73 -1.88
CA ALA A 248 -15.41 8.91 -2.70
C ALA A 248 -14.44 10.07 -2.43
N GLN A 249 -14.05 10.30 -1.18
CA GLN A 249 -13.06 11.31 -0.82
C GLN A 249 -11.66 10.96 -1.36
N MET A 250 -11.23 9.69 -1.30
CA MET A 250 -9.96 9.25 -1.89
C MET A 250 -9.95 9.46 -3.41
N GLN A 251 -11.04 9.13 -4.10
CA GLN A 251 -11.19 9.38 -5.53
C GLN A 251 -11.15 10.89 -5.86
N THR A 252 -11.79 11.74 -5.05
CA THR A 252 -11.73 13.21 -5.19
C THR A 252 -10.30 13.75 -4.99
N LEU A 253 -9.52 13.14 -4.09
CA LEU A 253 -8.09 13.43 -3.95
C LEU A 253 -7.26 12.95 -5.14
N GLY A 254 -7.89 12.26 -6.11
CA GLY A 254 -7.28 11.69 -7.31
C GLY A 254 -6.46 10.44 -7.05
N LEU A 255 -6.78 9.74 -5.99
CA LEU A 255 -6.26 8.42 -5.72
C LEU A 255 -7.09 7.41 -6.48
N GLN A 256 -6.43 6.46 -7.12
CA GLN A 256 -7.11 5.28 -7.61
C GLN A 256 -7.34 4.34 -6.43
N VAL A 257 -8.58 3.93 -6.23
CA VAL A 257 -8.96 3.04 -5.15
C VAL A 257 -9.30 1.67 -5.71
N VAL A 258 -8.63 0.64 -5.23
CA VAL A 258 -8.85 -0.76 -5.62
C VAL A 258 -9.15 -1.58 -4.37
N MET A 259 -10.21 -2.38 -4.40
CA MET A 259 -10.56 -3.30 -3.31
C MET A 259 -10.03 -4.69 -3.60
N LEU A 260 -9.40 -5.29 -2.60
CA LEU A 260 -8.85 -6.65 -2.60
C LEU A 260 -9.66 -7.55 -1.66
N THR A 261 -10.04 -8.75 -2.12
CA THR A 261 -10.78 -9.70 -1.28
C THR A 261 -10.52 -11.14 -1.67
N GLY A 262 -10.57 -12.04 -0.68
CA GLY A 262 -10.60 -13.49 -0.90
C GLY A 262 -11.97 -14.04 -1.31
N ASP A 263 -13.03 -13.22 -1.31
CA ASP A 263 -14.38 -13.63 -1.65
C ASP A 263 -14.50 -13.98 -3.13
N ASN A 264 -15.59 -14.67 -3.47
CA ASN A 264 -15.97 -14.93 -4.86
C ASN A 264 -16.29 -13.61 -5.61
N ALA A 265 -16.20 -13.66 -6.94
CA ALA A 265 -16.38 -12.50 -7.80
C ALA A 265 -17.77 -11.83 -7.70
N ALA A 266 -18.83 -12.57 -7.38
CA ALA A 266 -20.18 -12.02 -7.26
C ALA A 266 -20.29 -11.15 -5.99
N THR A 267 -19.90 -11.70 -4.84
CA THR A 267 -19.86 -11.00 -3.54
C THR A 267 -18.96 -9.77 -3.61
N ALA A 268 -17.76 -9.92 -4.19
CA ALA A 268 -16.80 -8.84 -4.31
C ALA A 268 -17.36 -7.66 -5.14
N ARG A 269 -17.98 -7.93 -6.28
CA ARG A 269 -18.62 -6.90 -7.12
C ARG A 269 -19.77 -6.20 -6.42
N HIS A 270 -20.61 -6.96 -5.71
CA HIS A 270 -21.74 -6.39 -4.96
C HIS A 270 -21.24 -5.40 -3.89
N ILE A 271 -20.25 -5.79 -3.09
CA ILE A 271 -19.65 -4.91 -2.07
C ILE A 271 -18.96 -3.71 -2.73
N GLY A 272 -18.20 -3.93 -3.81
CA GLY A 272 -17.57 -2.86 -4.58
C GLY A 272 -18.57 -1.82 -5.07
N ALA A 273 -19.68 -2.26 -5.69
CA ALA A 273 -20.75 -1.38 -6.16
C ALA A 273 -21.41 -0.61 -4.99
N THR A 274 -21.61 -1.25 -3.83
CA THR A 274 -22.17 -0.61 -2.64
C THR A 274 -21.30 0.55 -2.13
N VAL A 275 -19.98 0.45 -2.29
CA VAL A 275 -19.04 1.50 -1.86
C VAL A 275 -18.58 2.42 -3.00
N GLY A 276 -19.19 2.31 -4.19
CA GLY A 276 -18.92 3.20 -5.34
C GLY A 276 -17.67 2.85 -6.13
N LEU A 277 -17.27 1.58 -6.15
CA LEU A 277 -16.19 1.05 -6.98
C LEU A 277 -16.75 0.29 -8.19
N ASP A 278 -16.20 0.58 -9.36
CA ASP A 278 -16.49 -0.16 -10.59
C ASP A 278 -15.88 -1.57 -10.53
N ALA A 279 -16.38 -2.49 -11.35
CA ALA A 279 -15.91 -3.88 -11.39
C ALA A 279 -14.40 -4.00 -11.68
N ASP A 280 -13.83 -3.11 -12.48
CA ASP A 280 -12.40 -3.06 -12.81
C ASP A 280 -11.51 -2.63 -11.64
N HIS A 281 -12.11 -2.11 -10.56
CA HIS A 281 -11.43 -1.70 -9.34
C HIS A 281 -11.64 -2.68 -8.18
N VAL A 282 -12.08 -3.91 -8.48
CA VAL A 282 -12.31 -4.97 -7.50
C VAL A 282 -11.57 -6.22 -7.92
N ILE A 283 -10.63 -6.68 -7.10
CA ILE A 283 -9.87 -7.91 -7.32
C ILE A 283 -10.37 -8.97 -6.33
N ALA A 284 -11.04 -9.99 -6.86
CA ALA A 284 -11.68 -11.06 -6.09
C ALA A 284 -10.85 -12.35 -6.08
N GLY A 285 -11.09 -13.24 -5.11
CA GLY A 285 -10.46 -14.57 -5.05
C GLY A 285 -8.98 -14.55 -4.69
N VAL A 286 -8.48 -13.48 -4.10
CA VAL A 286 -7.06 -13.33 -3.75
C VAL A 286 -6.79 -13.98 -2.41
N LEU A 287 -5.98 -15.04 -2.43
CA LEU A 287 -5.49 -15.68 -1.20
C LEU A 287 -4.55 -14.74 -0.43
N PRO A 288 -4.38 -14.89 0.90
CA PRO A 288 -3.50 -14.04 1.70
C PRO A 288 -2.08 -13.91 1.13
N ALA A 289 -1.48 -15.02 0.67
CA ALA A 289 -0.17 -15.02 0.03
C ALA A 289 -0.12 -14.29 -1.32
N GLY A 290 -1.27 -14.15 -2.01
CA GLY A 290 -1.36 -13.44 -3.30
C GLY A 290 -1.48 -11.92 -3.18
N LYS A 291 -1.86 -11.39 -2.01
CA LYS A 291 -2.05 -9.94 -1.81
C LYS A 291 -0.78 -9.13 -2.08
N GLU A 292 0.39 -9.64 -1.70
CA GLU A 292 1.68 -9.00 -1.99
C GLU A 292 1.95 -8.91 -3.49
N ALA A 293 1.57 -9.93 -4.27
CA ALA A 293 1.77 -9.94 -5.71
C ALA A 293 0.91 -8.85 -6.40
N GLU A 294 -0.33 -8.62 -5.93
CA GLU A 294 -1.19 -7.55 -6.44
C GLU A 294 -0.63 -6.16 -6.13
N VAL A 295 -0.09 -5.95 -4.92
CA VAL A 295 0.65 -4.71 -4.60
C VAL A 295 1.78 -4.50 -5.59
N ARG A 296 2.60 -5.53 -5.84
CA ARG A 296 3.74 -5.47 -6.79
C ARG A 296 3.29 -5.19 -8.22
N ALA A 297 2.15 -5.73 -8.64
CA ALA A 297 1.59 -5.48 -9.97
C ALA A 297 1.21 -4.01 -10.15
N LEU A 298 0.55 -3.42 -9.15
CA LEU A 298 0.13 -2.03 -9.16
C LEU A 298 1.29 -1.04 -8.99
N GLN A 299 2.35 -1.41 -8.28
CA GLN A 299 3.58 -0.62 -8.14
C GLN A 299 4.27 -0.31 -9.48
N LYS A 300 4.05 -1.13 -10.52
CA LYS A 300 4.55 -0.84 -11.87
C LYS A 300 3.89 0.38 -12.52
N GLN A 301 2.75 0.80 -12.00
CA GLN A 301 1.92 1.87 -12.55
C GLN A 301 1.97 3.16 -11.70
N GLY A 302 2.38 3.07 -10.43
CA GLY A 302 2.45 4.21 -9.52
C GLY A 302 2.80 3.79 -8.10
N ARG A 303 2.84 4.77 -7.19
CA ARG A 303 3.08 4.55 -5.77
C ARG A 303 1.82 4.04 -5.11
N VAL A 304 1.92 2.91 -4.44
CA VAL A 304 0.80 2.18 -3.86
C VAL A 304 0.80 2.30 -2.34
N ALA A 305 -0.34 2.69 -1.76
CA ALA A 305 -0.59 2.48 -0.35
C ALA A 305 -1.47 1.23 -0.18
N MET A 306 -1.09 0.34 0.73
CA MET A 306 -1.93 -0.80 1.15
C MET A 306 -2.58 -0.47 2.49
N VAL A 307 -3.90 -0.69 2.58
CA VAL A 307 -4.68 -0.50 3.81
C VAL A 307 -5.27 -1.83 4.23
N GLY A 308 -5.01 -2.25 5.46
CA GLY A 308 -5.49 -3.53 5.99
C GLY A 308 -5.55 -3.53 7.52
N ASP A 309 -6.13 -4.57 8.11
CA ASP A 309 -6.16 -4.81 9.56
C ASP A 309 -4.87 -5.42 10.10
N GLY A 310 -4.03 -5.94 9.22
CA GLY A 310 -2.64 -6.36 9.44
C GLY A 310 -2.41 -7.80 9.84
N ILE A 311 -3.41 -8.58 10.20
CA ILE A 311 -3.19 -9.99 10.61
C ILE A 311 -2.79 -10.83 9.39
N ASN A 312 -3.57 -10.70 8.30
CA ASN A 312 -3.35 -11.44 7.05
C ASN A 312 -2.63 -10.61 5.99
N ASP A 313 -2.50 -9.30 6.21
CA ASP A 313 -2.02 -8.33 5.23
C ASP A 313 -0.59 -7.87 5.48
N ALA A 314 0.07 -8.33 6.55
CA ALA A 314 1.41 -7.90 6.93
C ALA A 314 2.44 -7.95 5.77
N PRO A 315 2.51 -9.00 4.93
CA PRO A 315 3.40 -9.02 3.76
C PRO A 315 3.06 -7.93 2.73
N ALA A 316 1.77 -7.69 2.47
CA ALA A 316 1.29 -6.69 1.53
C ALA A 316 1.51 -5.26 2.05
N LEU A 317 1.28 -5.02 3.36
CA LEU A 317 1.57 -3.75 4.05
C LEU A 317 3.06 -3.40 3.98
N THR A 318 3.93 -4.37 4.27
CA THR A 318 5.39 -4.18 4.20
C THR A 318 5.88 -3.97 2.76
N ARG A 319 5.20 -4.57 1.77
CA ARG A 319 5.57 -4.45 0.36
C ARG A 319 5.22 -3.11 -0.25
N ALA A 320 4.12 -2.49 0.14
CA ALA A 320 3.66 -1.21 -0.37
C ALA A 320 4.66 -0.08 -0.10
N GLU A 321 4.62 1.02 -0.88
CA GLU A 321 5.37 2.24 -0.55
C GLU A 321 4.90 2.87 0.76
N THR A 322 3.64 2.61 1.12
CA THR A 322 3.07 3.03 2.42
C THR A 322 2.10 1.95 2.89
N GLY A 323 2.46 1.22 3.93
CA GLY A 323 1.55 0.34 4.64
C GLY A 323 0.73 1.13 5.67
N ILE A 324 -0.60 1.02 5.63
CA ILE A 324 -1.52 1.70 6.55
C ILE A 324 -2.32 0.64 7.30
N ALA A 325 -2.08 0.50 8.60
CA ALA A 325 -2.89 -0.35 9.46
C ALA A 325 -4.09 0.41 10.01
N ILE A 326 -5.28 -0.19 9.91
CA ILE A 326 -6.53 0.37 10.41
C ILE A 326 -7.01 -0.38 11.65
N GLY A 327 -7.30 0.35 12.72
CA GLY A 327 -7.67 -0.24 14.01
C GLY A 327 -6.45 -0.67 14.84
N ALA A 328 -6.48 -0.48 16.13
CA ALA A 328 -5.36 -0.77 17.05
C ALA A 328 -5.23 -2.27 17.41
N GLY A 329 -5.74 -3.20 16.57
CA GLY A 329 -6.09 -4.55 17.01
C GLY A 329 -5.01 -5.62 17.03
N ALA A 330 -3.90 -5.48 16.31
CA ALA A 330 -2.88 -6.54 16.29
C ALA A 330 -1.47 -5.95 16.34
N ASP A 331 -0.64 -6.43 17.28
CA ASP A 331 0.77 -6.01 17.39
C ASP A 331 1.55 -6.26 16.09
N VAL A 332 1.21 -7.32 15.34
CA VAL A 332 1.82 -7.64 14.03
C VAL A 332 1.52 -6.58 12.97
N ALA A 333 0.29 -6.02 12.96
CA ALA A 333 -0.07 -4.93 12.08
C ALA A 333 0.68 -3.65 12.42
N LEU A 334 0.84 -3.40 13.72
CA LEU A 334 1.62 -2.28 14.22
C LEU A 334 3.07 -2.36 13.76
N ASP A 335 3.66 -3.54 13.66
CA ASP A 335 5.06 -3.70 13.24
C ASP A 335 5.23 -3.60 11.71
N ALA A 336 4.28 -4.10 10.94
CA ALA A 336 4.36 -4.16 9.47
C ALA A 336 4.00 -2.84 8.77
N ALA A 337 3.13 -1.99 9.38
CA ALA A 337 2.64 -0.78 8.75
C ALA A 337 3.55 0.44 8.98
N ASP A 338 3.55 1.39 8.07
CA ASP A 338 4.21 2.70 8.16
C ASP A 338 3.35 3.75 8.85
N VAL A 339 2.04 3.63 8.70
CA VAL A 339 1.03 4.51 9.29
C VAL A 339 0.02 3.66 10.06
N VAL A 340 -0.31 4.09 11.26
CA VAL A 340 -1.30 3.42 12.10
C VAL A 340 -2.48 4.35 12.35
N LEU A 341 -3.65 3.91 11.97
CA LEU A 341 -4.91 4.59 12.24
C LEU A 341 -5.50 3.99 13.53
N VAL A 342 -5.54 4.79 14.59
CA VAL A 342 -5.98 4.33 15.93
C VAL A 342 -7.45 3.92 15.93
N ARG A 343 -8.25 4.61 15.11
CA ARG A 343 -9.67 4.27 14.93
C ARG A 343 -9.85 3.30 13.79
N SER A 344 -10.83 2.42 13.91
CA SER A 344 -11.22 1.51 12.83
C SER A 344 -12.17 2.21 11.83
N ASP A 345 -11.78 3.41 11.37
CA ASP A 345 -12.57 4.25 10.45
C ASP A 345 -11.80 4.53 9.17
N LEU A 346 -12.35 4.10 8.03
CA LEU A 346 -11.72 4.28 6.72
C LEU A 346 -11.57 5.77 6.34
N ALA A 347 -12.37 6.67 6.93
CA ALA A 347 -12.27 8.12 6.73
C ALA A 347 -10.92 8.72 7.20
N ASP A 348 -10.17 8.00 8.04
CA ASP A 348 -8.84 8.43 8.46
C ASP A 348 -7.76 8.22 7.38
N VAL A 349 -8.01 7.38 6.36
CA VAL A 349 -7.08 7.20 5.22
C VAL A 349 -6.97 8.47 4.37
N PRO A 350 -8.07 9.03 3.82
CA PRO A 350 -7.97 10.31 3.10
C PRO A 350 -7.45 11.44 3.99
N ALA A 351 -7.75 11.44 5.29
CA ALA A 351 -7.22 12.40 6.25
C ALA A 351 -5.68 12.29 6.39
N ALA A 352 -5.12 11.08 6.44
CA ALA A 352 -3.68 10.85 6.47
C ALA A 352 -2.99 11.39 5.20
N VAL A 353 -3.57 11.14 4.04
CA VAL A 353 -3.05 11.65 2.75
C VAL A 353 -3.11 13.18 2.68
N ARG A 354 -4.21 13.81 3.11
CA ARG A 354 -4.33 15.28 3.17
C ARG A 354 -3.29 15.89 4.07
N LEU A 355 -3.13 15.35 5.27
CA LEU A 355 -2.13 15.84 6.24
C LEU A 355 -0.72 15.72 5.68
N SER A 356 -0.38 14.57 5.12
CA SER A 356 0.92 14.35 4.50
C SER A 356 1.17 15.35 3.36
N ARG A 357 0.22 15.54 2.45
CA ARG A 357 0.30 16.54 1.36
C ARG A 357 0.47 17.97 1.89
N ALA A 358 -0.20 18.32 2.99
CA ALA A 358 -0.07 19.63 3.63
C ALA A 358 1.33 19.82 4.21
N VAL A 359 1.89 18.81 4.87
CA VAL A 359 3.26 18.84 5.42
C VAL A 359 4.29 18.95 4.31
N VAL A 360 4.20 18.14 3.26
CA VAL A 360 5.10 18.19 2.11
C VAL A 360 5.05 19.58 1.43
N ARG A 361 3.86 20.14 1.25
CA ARG A 361 3.69 21.49 0.71
C ARG A 361 4.35 22.54 1.61
N ASN A 362 4.19 22.42 2.92
CA ASN A 362 4.80 23.31 3.89
C ASN A 362 6.35 23.23 3.83
N ILE A 363 6.90 22.01 3.73
CA ILE A 363 8.36 21.80 3.54
C ILE A 363 8.85 22.51 2.26
N HIS A 364 8.16 22.30 1.13
CA HIS A 364 8.54 22.97 -0.12
C HIS A 364 8.47 24.50 -0.02
N GLN A 365 7.46 25.06 0.65
CA GLN A 365 7.37 26.49 0.92
C GLN A 365 8.55 26.98 1.76
N ASN A 366 8.88 26.27 2.83
CA ASN A 366 10.01 26.63 3.69
C ASN A 366 11.34 26.58 2.94
N LEU A 367 11.57 25.53 2.15
CA LEU A 367 12.77 25.40 1.31
C LEU A 367 12.86 26.52 0.27
N PHE A 368 11.73 26.81 -0.42
CA PHE A 368 11.67 27.90 -1.40
C PHE A 368 12.06 29.24 -0.76
N TRP A 369 11.47 29.62 0.36
CA TRP A 369 11.76 30.86 1.03
C TRP A 369 13.20 30.93 1.55
N ALA A 370 13.74 29.83 2.07
CA ALA A 370 15.13 29.76 2.54
C ALA A 370 16.12 30.02 1.41
N PHE A 371 15.89 29.48 0.20
CA PHE A 371 16.76 29.74 -0.96
C PHE A 371 16.53 31.09 -1.58
N PHE A 372 15.29 31.52 -1.75
CA PHE A 372 14.92 32.78 -2.36
C PHE A 372 15.53 33.96 -1.60
N TYR A 373 15.47 33.90 -0.27
CA TYR A 373 16.05 34.89 0.60
C TYR A 373 17.56 35.01 0.40
N ASN A 374 18.29 33.90 0.39
CA ASN A 374 19.72 33.87 0.17
C ASN A 374 20.09 34.39 -1.24
N ALA A 375 19.32 34.02 -2.27
CA ALA A 375 19.55 34.45 -3.64
C ALA A 375 19.48 35.99 -3.81
N ILE A 376 18.64 36.69 -3.04
CA ILE A 376 18.54 38.12 -3.04
C ILE A 376 19.62 38.75 -2.16
N CYS A 377 19.87 38.20 -0.98
CA CYS A 377 20.73 38.81 0.01
C CYS A 377 22.23 38.65 -0.28
N ILE A 378 22.64 37.57 -0.99
CA ILE A 378 24.07 37.37 -1.37
C ILE A 378 24.61 38.51 -2.27
N PRO A 379 23.95 38.89 -3.38
CA PRO A 379 24.39 40.03 -4.20
C PRO A 379 24.42 41.35 -3.42
N LEU A 380 23.45 41.58 -2.53
CA LEU A 380 23.43 42.76 -1.66
C LEU A 380 24.64 42.76 -0.71
N ALA A 381 24.94 41.64 -0.06
CA ALA A 381 26.09 41.49 0.84
C ALA A 381 27.42 41.62 0.11
N ALA A 382 27.52 41.09 -1.10
CA ALA A 382 28.67 41.20 -1.96
C ALA A 382 28.95 42.67 -2.39
N GLY A 383 27.97 43.57 -2.21
CA GLY A 383 28.14 44.98 -2.52
C GLY A 383 27.87 45.36 -3.97
N VAL A 384 27.14 44.52 -4.74
CA VAL A 384 26.80 44.80 -6.15
C VAL A 384 26.05 46.12 -6.31
N PHE A 385 25.28 46.54 -5.29
CA PHE A 385 24.46 47.75 -5.31
C PHE A 385 25.10 48.94 -4.56
N THR A 386 26.38 48.85 -4.19
CA THR A 386 27.08 49.97 -3.52
C THR A 386 27.13 51.24 -4.35
N GLY A 387 27.19 51.15 -5.70
CA GLY A 387 27.09 52.27 -6.62
C GLY A 387 25.79 53.06 -6.53
N PHE A 388 24.71 52.42 -6.01
CA PHE A 388 23.41 53.06 -5.74
C PHE A 388 23.25 53.49 -4.27
N GLY A 389 24.33 53.48 -3.49
CA GLY A 389 24.31 53.84 -2.07
C GLY A 389 23.72 52.75 -1.16
N ILE A 390 23.37 51.58 -1.70
CA ILE A 390 22.81 50.48 -0.93
C ILE A 390 23.94 49.58 -0.43
N THR A 391 24.16 49.55 0.88
CA THR A 391 25.16 48.69 1.52
C THR A 391 24.53 47.87 2.64
N LEU A 392 24.83 46.57 2.67
CA LEU A 392 24.38 45.68 3.75
C LEU A 392 25.47 45.60 4.83
N ASN A 393 25.10 45.98 6.05
CA ASN A 393 25.95 45.82 7.21
C ASN A 393 25.88 44.38 7.72
N PRO A 394 26.98 43.73 8.18
CA PRO A 394 26.95 42.39 8.76
C PRO A 394 25.93 42.19 9.89
N MET A 395 25.66 43.22 10.70
CA MET A 395 24.65 43.17 11.77
C MET A 395 23.23 43.05 11.19
N ILE A 396 22.90 43.79 10.14
CA ILE A 396 21.61 43.71 9.45
C ILE A 396 21.46 42.34 8.78
N ALA A 397 22.54 41.83 8.19
CA ALA A 397 22.59 40.50 7.60
C ALA A 397 22.26 39.41 8.65
N SER A 398 22.88 39.50 9.84
CA SER A 398 22.62 38.55 10.94
C SER A 398 21.18 38.64 11.47
N ALA A 399 20.63 39.85 11.62
CA ALA A 399 19.23 40.04 12.03
C ALA A 399 18.26 39.46 11.00
N ALA A 400 18.52 39.66 9.73
CA ALA A 400 17.71 39.14 8.63
C ALA A 400 17.73 37.60 8.59
N MET A 401 18.87 36.96 8.85
CA MET A 401 18.96 35.47 8.99
C MET A 401 18.12 34.93 10.15
N SER A 402 18.17 35.61 11.30
CA SER A 402 17.36 35.22 12.46
C SER A 402 15.87 35.28 12.12
N LEU A 403 15.44 36.34 11.41
CA LEU A 403 14.08 36.51 10.93
C LEU A 403 13.65 35.39 9.97
N SER A 404 14.54 34.95 9.07
CA SER A 404 14.28 33.84 8.15
C SER A 404 13.95 32.57 8.90
N SER A 405 14.69 32.22 9.97
CA SER A 405 14.43 31.07 10.80
C SER A 405 13.08 31.17 11.53
N VAL A 406 12.73 32.36 12.03
CA VAL A 406 11.41 32.62 12.64
C VAL A 406 10.29 32.42 11.61
N CYS A 407 10.46 32.90 10.38
CA CYS A 407 9.47 32.70 9.32
C CYS A 407 9.23 31.21 9.01
N VAL A 408 10.28 30.40 8.91
CA VAL A 408 10.18 28.96 8.67
C VAL A 408 9.42 28.26 9.81
N VAL A 409 9.77 28.55 11.06
CA VAL A 409 9.08 27.98 12.23
C VAL A 409 7.62 28.42 12.28
N THR A 410 7.33 29.68 12.06
CA THR A 410 5.96 30.22 12.05
C THR A 410 5.13 29.60 10.94
N ASN A 411 5.70 29.41 9.73
CA ASN A 411 4.99 28.72 8.65
C ASN A 411 4.72 27.25 8.98
N ALA A 412 5.65 26.55 9.62
CA ALA A 412 5.44 25.19 10.06
C ALA A 412 4.33 25.09 11.16
N LEU A 413 4.30 26.04 12.10
CA LEU A 413 3.28 26.10 13.14
C LEU A 413 1.86 26.30 12.59
N ARG A 414 1.69 26.86 11.38
CA ARG A 414 0.38 26.95 10.71
C ARG A 414 -0.27 25.60 10.49
N LEU A 415 0.51 24.51 10.43
CA LEU A 415 -0.04 23.15 10.35
C LEU A 415 -0.90 22.79 11.57
N ASN A 416 -0.71 23.43 12.74
CA ASN A 416 -1.56 23.18 13.91
C ASN A 416 -3.03 23.60 13.70
N THR A 417 -3.30 24.49 12.75
CA THR A 417 -4.66 24.94 12.40
C THR A 417 -5.24 24.14 11.24
N PHE A 418 -4.48 23.18 10.71
CA PHE A 418 -4.94 22.34 9.60
C PHE A 418 -5.84 21.22 10.12
N ASP A 419 -7.06 21.14 9.58
CA ASP A 419 -7.97 20.02 9.82
C ASP A 419 -7.84 18.97 8.71
N PRO A 420 -7.26 17.78 9.01
CA PRO A 420 -7.06 16.73 8.01
C PRO A 420 -8.36 16.08 7.53
N ARG A 421 -9.48 16.25 8.26
CA ARG A 421 -10.78 15.68 7.87
C ARG A 421 -11.58 16.58 6.95
N SER A 422 -11.24 17.86 6.88
CA SER A 422 -11.90 18.81 6.00
C SER A 422 -11.53 18.56 4.53
N ALA A 423 -12.53 18.30 3.69
CA ALA A 423 -12.38 18.17 2.24
C ALA A 423 -12.38 19.54 1.51
N ALA A 424 -12.49 20.65 2.22
CA ALA A 424 -12.66 21.99 1.64
C ALA A 424 -11.50 22.45 0.72
N HIS A 425 -10.34 21.82 0.84
CA HIS A 425 -9.14 22.15 0.06
C HIS A 425 -8.70 21.01 -0.88
N ASP A 426 -9.55 20.02 -1.11
CA ASP A 426 -9.26 18.94 -2.02
C ASP A 426 -9.28 19.46 -3.46
N ALA A 427 -8.13 19.47 -4.11
CA ALA A 427 -8.03 19.77 -5.53
C ALA A 427 -7.82 18.46 -6.29
N PRO A 428 -8.60 18.21 -7.35
CA PRO A 428 -8.34 17.04 -8.19
C PRO A 428 -6.92 17.16 -8.77
N PRO A 429 -6.13 16.08 -8.78
CA PRO A 429 -4.79 16.11 -9.34
C PRO A 429 -4.87 16.41 -10.84
N LYS A 430 -3.85 17.09 -11.35
CA LYS A 430 -3.63 17.19 -12.79
C LYS A 430 -3.61 15.76 -13.35
N ARG A 431 -4.48 15.47 -14.36
CA ARG A 431 -4.71 14.17 -14.96
C ARG A 431 -3.44 13.30 -15.02
N ARG A 432 -3.42 12.23 -14.27
CA ARG A 432 -2.50 11.09 -14.45
C ARG A 432 -3.26 9.98 -15.18
N ALA A 433 -2.55 9.17 -15.95
CA ALA A 433 -3.16 8.01 -16.60
C ALA A 433 -3.77 7.07 -15.53
N PRO A 434 -4.97 6.50 -15.76
CA PRO A 434 -5.57 5.58 -14.81
C PRO A 434 -4.70 4.32 -14.68
N VAL A 435 -4.40 3.94 -13.46
CA VAL A 435 -3.78 2.65 -13.12
C VAL A 435 -4.87 1.59 -13.33
N ARG A 436 -4.68 0.60 -14.18
CA ARG A 436 -5.65 -0.47 -14.40
C ARG A 436 -5.28 -1.66 -13.51
N ALA A 437 -6.24 -2.16 -12.73
CA ALA A 437 -6.11 -3.45 -12.08
C ALA A 437 -5.95 -4.52 -13.16
N SER A 438 -4.92 -5.35 -13.05
CA SER A 438 -4.79 -6.53 -13.90
C SER A 438 -5.87 -7.51 -13.48
N ALA A 439 -6.89 -7.71 -14.34
CA ALA A 439 -7.83 -8.79 -14.11
C ALA A 439 -7.04 -10.12 -14.05
N PRO A 440 -7.20 -10.95 -13.02
CA PRO A 440 -6.61 -12.28 -13.03
C PRO A 440 -7.20 -13.06 -14.20
N GLU A 441 -6.34 -13.58 -15.07
CA GLU A 441 -6.73 -14.60 -16.04
C GLU A 441 -7.19 -15.83 -15.25
N ILE A 442 -8.51 -15.97 -15.11
CA ILE A 442 -9.11 -17.18 -14.54
C ILE A 442 -8.96 -18.27 -15.61
N PRO A 443 -8.19 -19.33 -15.37
CA PRO A 443 -8.18 -20.47 -16.29
C PRO A 443 -9.59 -21.07 -16.31
N CYS A 444 -10.27 -21.01 -17.45
CA CYS A 444 -11.56 -21.67 -17.65
C CYS A 444 -11.38 -23.19 -17.50
N PRO A 445 -12.07 -23.86 -16.56
CA PRO A 445 -11.93 -25.30 -16.38
C PRO A 445 -12.64 -26.16 -17.43
N THR A 446 -13.35 -25.56 -18.39
CA THR A 446 -14.05 -26.32 -19.44
C THR A 446 -14.02 -25.54 -20.75
N GLY A 447 -13.45 -26.15 -21.79
CA GLY A 447 -13.18 -25.59 -23.11
C GLY A 447 -14.43 -25.32 -23.97
N SER A 448 -15.28 -24.36 -23.58
CA SER A 448 -16.35 -23.85 -24.44
C SER A 448 -16.75 -22.43 -24.01
N CYS A 449 -15.98 -21.41 -24.43
CA CYS A 449 -16.43 -20.03 -24.49
C CYS A 449 -16.48 -19.59 -25.95
N PRO A 450 -17.56 -18.92 -26.40
CA PRO A 450 -17.63 -18.40 -27.77
C PRO A 450 -16.67 -17.20 -27.91
N VAL A 451 -15.76 -17.31 -28.86
CA VAL A 451 -14.81 -16.26 -29.27
C VAL A 451 -15.58 -15.13 -29.95
N GLN A 452 -15.56 -13.93 -29.37
CA GLN A 452 -15.90 -12.72 -30.13
C GLN A 452 -14.66 -12.25 -30.90
N PRO A 453 -14.79 -11.87 -32.18
CA PRO A 453 -13.64 -11.46 -32.97
C PRO A 453 -13.12 -10.09 -32.54
N ALA A 454 -11.82 -10.03 -32.27
CA ALA A 454 -11.07 -8.79 -32.03
C ALA A 454 -10.87 -8.02 -33.34
N PRO A 455 -10.78 -6.68 -33.33
CA PRO A 455 -10.50 -5.90 -34.51
C PRO A 455 -9.08 -6.13 -35.02
N GLU A 456 -8.95 -6.45 -36.27
CA GLU A 456 -7.67 -6.65 -36.98
C GLU A 456 -6.80 -5.39 -36.93
N ASN A 457 -5.65 -5.51 -36.32
CA ASN A 457 -4.54 -4.59 -36.54
C ASN A 457 -3.38 -5.39 -37.14
N LYS A 458 -3.18 -5.20 -38.44
CA LYS A 458 -2.09 -5.80 -39.20
C LYS A 458 -0.76 -5.23 -38.72
N THR A 459 0.02 -6.04 -38.02
CA THR A 459 1.47 -5.86 -37.99
C THR A 459 2.12 -7.24 -38.09
N THR A 460 2.75 -7.45 -39.20
CA THR A 460 3.52 -8.63 -39.56
C THR A 460 4.62 -8.86 -38.53
N GLN A 461 4.53 -9.92 -37.74
CA GLN A 461 5.67 -10.44 -37.02
C GLN A 461 5.95 -11.86 -37.53
N THR A 462 7.12 -11.99 -38.13
CA THR A 462 7.76 -13.22 -38.51
C THR A 462 8.01 -14.06 -37.26
N GLU A 463 7.42 -15.24 -37.17
CA GLU A 463 7.73 -16.26 -36.17
C GLU A 463 9.15 -16.82 -36.47
N GLY A 464 10.13 -16.32 -35.73
CA GLY A 464 11.43 -16.95 -35.58
C GLY A 464 11.34 -17.93 -34.42
N THR A 465 11.64 -19.19 -34.66
CA THR A 465 11.78 -20.26 -33.65
C THR A 465 12.82 -19.82 -32.63
N ALA A 466 12.41 -19.45 -31.42
CA ALA A 466 13.34 -19.07 -30.36
C ALA A 466 14.15 -20.30 -29.93
N MET A 467 15.46 -20.24 -30.12
CA MET A 467 16.37 -21.25 -29.61
C MET A 467 16.46 -21.14 -28.10
N LYS A 468 16.38 -22.26 -27.37
CA LYS A 468 16.53 -22.31 -25.92
C LYS A 468 17.75 -23.15 -25.57
N LYS A 469 18.56 -22.67 -24.60
CA LYS A 469 19.66 -23.42 -24.02
C LYS A 469 19.47 -23.51 -22.51
N THR A 470 19.83 -24.67 -21.93
CA THR A 470 19.75 -24.90 -20.47
C THR A 470 21.18 -24.99 -19.93
N ILE A 471 21.49 -24.14 -18.95
CA ILE A 471 22.81 -24.05 -18.31
C ILE A 471 22.70 -24.65 -16.92
N HIS A 472 23.55 -25.65 -16.62
CA HIS A 472 23.64 -26.24 -15.28
C HIS A 472 24.68 -25.49 -14.46
N ILE A 473 24.28 -25.01 -13.28
CA ILE A 473 25.05 -24.08 -12.44
C ILE A 473 25.13 -24.62 -11.01
N GLU A 474 26.34 -24.79 -10.51
CA GLU A 474 26.59 -25.11 -9.10
C GLU A 474 27.02 -23.87 -8.30
N GLY A 475 26.67 -23.88 -7.01
CA GLY A 475 27.03 -22.80 -6.05
C GLY A 475 25.94 -21.76 -5.80
N MET A 476 24.78 -21.85 -6.46
CA MET A 476 23.63 -20.97 -6.16
C MET A 476 22.90 -21.46 -4.91
N MET A 477 22.82 -20.62 -3.86
CA MET A 477 22.20 -21.02 -2.58
C MET A 477 20.92 -20.26 -2.20
N CYS A 478 20.52 -19.21 -2.96
CA CYS A 478 19.36 -18.39 -2.62
C CYS A 478 18.85 -17.56 -3.82
N GLY A 479 17.67 -16.99 -3.69
CA GLY A 479 17.06 -16.13 -4.73
C GLY A 479 17.88 -14.90 -5.13
N HIS A 480 18.84 -14.45 -4.30
CA HIS A 480 19.75 -13.37 -4.66
C HIS A 480 20.80 -13.83 -5.68
N CYS A 481 21.22 -15.08 -5.57
CA CYS A 481 22.11 -15.73 -6.55
C CYS A 481 21.42 -15.87 -7.92
N GLU A 482 20.13 -16.25 -7.93
CA GLU A 482 19.31 -16.30 -9.16
C GLU A 482 19.26 -14.95 -9.88
N ALA A 483 18.99 -13.88 -9.13
CA ALA A 483 18.92 -12.53 -9.68
C ALA A 483 20.26 -12.06 -10.26
N ALA A 484 21.38 -12.43 -9.64
CA ALA A 484 22.73 -12.10 -10.09
C ALA A 484 23.09 -12.82 -11.40
N VAL A 485 22.79 -14.13 -11.47
CA VAL A 485 23.02 -14.96 -12.68
C VAL A 485 22.09 -14.52 -13.81
N LYS A 486 20.81 -14.30 -13.53
CA LYS A 486 19.83 -13.81 -14.50
C LYS A 486 20.30 -12.51 -15.15
N LYS A 487 20.70 -11.54 -14.34
CA LYS A 487 21.20 -10.23 -14.82
C LYS A 487 22.47 -10.35 -15.65
N ALA A 488 23.35 -11.31 -15.33
CA ALA A 488 24.57 -11.54 -16.09
C ALA A 488 24.29 -12.15 -17.46
N LEU A 489 23.36 -13.11 -17.54
CA LEU A 489 22.94 -13.75 -18.78
C LEU A 489 22.14 -12.80 -19.70
N GLU A 490 21.21 -12.03 -19.13
CA GLU A 490 20.41 -11.05 -19.89
C GLU A 490 21.21 -9.82 -20.37
N ALA A 491 22.43 -9.63 -19.88
CA ALA A 491 23.34 -8.59 -20.36
C ALA A 491 24.12 -8.99 -21.63
N LEU A 492 24.06 -10.25 -22.04
CA LEU A 492 24.71 -10.73 -23.25
C LEU A 492 23.86 -10.40 -24.49
N ASP A 493 24.54 -9.95 -25.55
CA ASP A 493 23.88 -9.72 -26.84
C ASP A 493 23.43 -11.08 -27.42
N GLY A 494 22.13 -11.14 -27.81
CA GLY A 494 21.52 -12.39 -28.29
C GLY A 494 20.68 -13.13 -27.23
N VAL A 495 20.74 -12.79 -25.96
CA VAL A 495 19.88 -13.36 -24.92
C VAL A 495 18.62 -12.49 -24.76
N GLN A 496 17.46 -13.05 -25.06
CA GLN A 496 16.16 -12.38 -24.94
C GLN A 496 15.63 -12.40 -23.50
N SER A 497 15.79 -13.56 -22.81
CA SER A 497 15.39 -13.74 -21.42
C SER A 497 16.11 -14.92 -20.79
N ALA A 498 16.30 -14.90 -19.47
CA ALA A 498 16.85 -16.01 -18.69
C ALA A 498 15.94 -16.34 -17.50
N GLU A 499 15.60 -17.61 -17.33
CA GLU A 499 14.89 -18.14 -16.16
C GLU A 499 15.88 -18.97 -15.34
N VAL A 500 16.18 -18.53 -14.10
CA VAL A 500 17.19 -19.14 -13.23
C VAL A 500 16.52 -19.72 -12.00
N SER A 501 16.88 -20.94 -11.61
CA SER A 501 16.40 -21.61 -10.40
C SER A 501 17.55 -22.18 -9.58
N HIS A 502 17.74 -21.68 -8.36
CA HIS A 502 18.74 -22.18 -7.42
C HIS A 502 18.36 -23.53 -6.84
N GLU A 503 17.06 -23.83 -6.72
CA GLU A 503 16.57 -25.14 -6.23
C GLU A 503 16.91 -26.26 -7.21
N LYS A 504 16.87 -25.98 -8.51
CA LYS A 504 17.16 -26.95 -9.57
C LYS A 504 18.61 -26.88 -10.06
N GLY A 505 19.35 -25.83 -9.69
CA GLY A 505 20.73 -25.62 -10.16
C GLY A 505 20.81 -25.33 -11.67
N ILE A 506 19.78 -24.73 -12.29
CA ILE A 506 19.71 -24.51 -13.73
C ILE A 506 19.34 -23.07 -14.10
N ALA A 507 19.78 -22.61 -15.28
CA ALA A 507 19.29 -21.42 -15.94
C ALA A 507 18.86 -21.76 -17.39
N VAL A 508 17.62 -21.46 -17.76
CA VAL A 508 17.09 -21.62 -19.12
C VAL A 508 17.13 -20.27 -19.83
N VAL A 509 17.88 -20.16 -20.91
CA VAL A 509 18.01 -18.94 -21.69
C VAL A 509 17.27 -19.07 -23.02
N SER A 510 16.50 -18.05 -23.38
CA SER A 510 15.85 -17.89 -24.67
C SER A 510 16.69 -16.94 -25.53
N LEU A 511 17.09 -17.39 -26.73
CA LEU A 511 18.04 -16.70 -27.59
C LEU A 511 17.34 -16.12 -28.83
N THR A 512 17.73 -14.93 -29.24
CA THR A 512 17.31 -14.31 -30.52
C THR A 512 18.17 -14.75 -31.69
N HIS A 513 19.42 -15.13 -31.41
CA HIS A 513 20.37 -15.76 -32.34
C HIS A 513 21.33 -16.69 -31.56
N ASP A 514 22.07 -17.51 -32.21
CA ASP A 514 22.97 -18.47 -31.54
C ASP A 514 24.09 -17.72 -30.78
N VAL A 515 24.14 -17.90 -29.45
CA VAL A 515 25.20 -17.39 -28.58
C VAL A 515 26.12 -18.53 -28.21
N ALA A 516 27.43 -18.29 -28.32
CA ALA A 516 28.43 -19.33 -28.04
C ALA A 516 28.37 -19.78 -26.56
N ASP A 517 28.44 -21.08 -26.31
CA ASP A 517 28.41 -21.66 -24.97
C ASP A 517 29.52 -21.11 -24.05
N ALA A 518 30.67 -20.76 -24.65
CA ALA A 518 31.77 -20.12 -23.93
C ALA A 518 31.41 -18.74 -23.35
N ASP A 519 30.59 -17.95 -24.04
CA ASP A 519 30.18 -16.62 -23.59
C ASP A 519 29.14 -16.73 -22.46
N LEU A 520 28.18 -17.67 -22.60
CA LEU A 520 27.20 -17.98 -21.54
C LEU A 520 27.91 -18.47 -20.28
N LYS A 521 28.89 -19.37 -20.43
CA LYS A 521 29.71 -19.87 -19.33
C LYS A 521 30.51 -18.75 -18.65
N THR A 522 31.18 -17.91 -19.41
CA THR A 522 31.99 -16.82 -18.90
C THR A 522 31.13 -15.80 -18.10
N ALA A 523 29.93 -15.51 -18.56
CA ALA A 523 29.03 -14.60 -17.89
C ALA A 523 28.57 -15.09 -16.51
N VAL A 524 28.35 -16.39 -16.35
CA VAL A 524 27.99 -17.04 -15.10
C VAL A 524 29.19 -17.13 -14.15
N GLU A 525 30.36 -17.59 -14.69
CA GLU A 525 31.60 -17.77 -13.91
C GLU A 525 32.17 -16.42 -13.41
N ALA A 526 31.94 -15.33 -14.13
CA ALA A 526 32.26 -13.96 -13.67
C ALA A 526 31.47 -13.50 -12.41
N ARG A 527 30.54 -14.32 -11.94
CA ARG A 527 29.76 -14.10 -10.71
C ARG A 527 30.08 -15.11 -9.60
N ASP A 528 31.22 -15.78 -9.70
CA ASP A 528 31.71 -16.78 -8.74
C ASP A 528 30.84 -18.06 -8.65
N TYR A 529 30.13 -18.43 -9.74
CA TYR A 529 29.40 -19.69 -9.86
C TYR A 529 30.06 -20.61 -10.88
N THR A 530 29.89 -21.93 -10.72
CA THR A 530 30.51 -22.93 -11.63
C THR A 530 29.46 -23.46 -12.60
N VAL A 531 29.77 -23.42 -13.92
CA VAL A 531 28.92 -24.04 -14.95
C VAL A 531 29.41 -25.47 -15.20
N THR A 532 28.54 -26.45 -14.95
CA THR A 532 28.83 -27.90 -15.10
C THR A 532 28.43 -28.47 -16.44
N GLY A 533 27.50 -27.84 -17.17
CA GLY A 533 27.05 -28.25 -18.48
C GLY A 533 26.13 -27.22 -19.14
N ILE A 534 26.04 -27.27 -20.48
CA ILE A 534 25.08 -26.49 -21.29
C ILE A 534 24.43 -27.42 -22.28
N ASP A 535 23.10 -27.55 -22.23
CA ASP A 535 22.29 -28.36 -23.14
C ASP A 535 21.52 -27.45 -24.09
N ALA A 536 21.39 -27.84 -25.36
CA ALA A 536 20.76 -27.09 -26.43
C ALA A 536 19.25 -27.38 -26.54
#